data_022204702fc7f14ae58cb169c7d2e6f5
#
_entry.id   022204702fc7f14ae58cb169c7d2e6f5
#
_cell.length_a   1.000
_cell.length_b   1.000
_cell.length_c   1.000
_cell.angle_alpha   90.00
_cell.angle_beta   90.00
_cell.angle_gamma   90.00
#
_symmetry.space_group_name_H-M   'P 1'
#
loop_
_entity.id
_entity.type
_entity.pdbx_description
1 polymer ?
#
loop_
_entity_poly.entity_id
_entity_poly.type
_entity_poly.pdbx_seq_one_letter_code
_entity_poly.pdbx_strand_id
1 'polypeptide(L)'
;MASSLGARTVAAQVLALAREHEIVSVTVSDAQAVDACSRFLDTMRVLVEPACGASIAALDAHPALFARFKAPLVEVCGGMGVSLARLTAWRRDLGLD
;
A
#
# COMPACT_ATOMS: atom_id res chain seq x y z
N MET A 1 1.30 -2.24 11.06
CA MET A 1 -0.05 -1.83 10.64
C MET A 1 -0.55 -2.59 9.42
N ALA A 2 0.23 -2.77 8.39
CA ALA A 2 -0.13 -3.50 7.17
C ALA A 2 -0.02 -5.03 7.34
N SER A 3 -0.81 -5.61 8.25
CA SER A 3 -0.73 -7.02 8.63
C SER A 3 -1.00 -8.00 7.49
N SER A 4 -1.81 -7.59 6.50
CA SER A 4 -2.08 -8.40 5.29
C SER A 4 -0.86 -8.61 4.41
N LEU A 5 0.20 -7.78 4.54
CA LEU A 5 1.48 -7.98 3.86
C LEU A 5 2.40 -8.97 4.59
N GLY A 6 2.02 -9.43 5.79
CA GLY A 6 2.84 -10.25 6.68
C GLY A 6 2.72 -11.76 6.48
N ALA A 7 2.53 -12.24 5.27
CA ALA A 7 2.50 -13.68 5.00
C ALA A 7 3.84 -14.35 5.32
N ARG A 8 3.80 -15.49 6.01
CA ARG A 8 5.01 -16.25 6.38
C ARG A 8 5.68 -16.93 5.18
N THR A 9 4.89 -17.23 4.16
CA THR A 9 5.34 -17.92 2.95
C THR A 9 4.62 -17.35 1.76
N VAL A 10 5.33 -17.02 0.70
CA VAL A 10 4.74 -16.62 -0.57
C VAL A 10 4.24 -17.83 -1.35
N ALA A 11 3.21 -17.64 -2.18
CA ALA A 11 2.73 -18.70 -3.04
C ALA A 11 3.84 -19.16 -4.02
N ALA A 12 3.91 -20.45 -4.28
CA ALA A 12 4.91 -21.03 -5.20
C ALA A 12 4.84 -20.41 -6.60
N GLN A 13 3.63 -20.06 -7.06
CA GLN A 13 3.41 -19.38 -8.34
C GLN A 13 4.12 -18.01 -8.39
N VAL A 14 4.13 -17.24 -7.29
CA VAL A 14 4.82 -15.94 -7.24
C VAL A 14 6.33 -16.13 -7.38
N LEU A 15 6.90 -17.16 -6.76
CA LEU A 15 8.32 -17.49 -6.91
C LEU A 15 8.68 -17.92 -8.34
N ALA A 16 7.78 -18.65 -9.02
CA ALA A 16 7.96 -19.02 -10.42
C ALA A 16 7.96 -17.77 -11.30
N LEU A 17 6.98 -16.89 -11.16
CA LEU A 17 6.87 -15.64 -11.91
C LEU A 17 8.08 -14.70 -11.68
N ALA A 18 8.62 -14.67 -10.47
CA ALA A 18 9.80 -13.86 -10.14
C ALA A 18 11.08 -14.31 -10.87
N ARG A 19 11.11 -15.53 -11.42
CA ARG A 19 12.23 -16.01 -12.24
C ARG A 19 12.09 -15.61 -13.70
N GLU A 20 10.89 -15.30 -14.15
CA GLU A 20 10.55 -14.99 -15.53
C GLU A 20 10.34 -13.50 -15.78
N HIS A 21 10.02 -12.76 -14.73
CA HIS A 21 9.69 -11.32 -14.79
C HIS A 21 10.53 -10.52 -13.80
N GLU A 22 10.82 -9.28 -14.18
CA GLU A 22 11.45 -8.33 -13.25
C GLU A 22 10.47 -8.00 -12.10
N ILE A 23 10.87 -8.29 -10.87
CA ILE A 23 10.16 -7.88 -9.67
C ILE A 23 11.06 -6.99 -8.83
N VAL A 24 10.62 -5.77 -8.56
CA VAL A 24 11.32 -4.81 -7.72
C VAL A 24 10.59 -4.68 -6.39
N SER A 25 11.26 -5.03 -5.31
CA SER A 25 10.72 -4.86 -3.97
C SER A 25 11.01 -3.46 -3.44
N VAL A 26 9.98 -2.78 -2.96
CA VAL A 26 10.09 -1.44 -2.35
C VAL A 26 9.44 -1.44 -0.97
N THR A 27 9.86 -0.49 -0.13
CA THR A 27 9.28 -0.31 1.20
C THR A 27 8.76 1.11 1.36
N VAL A 28 7.71 1.26 2.16
CA VAL A 28 7.18 2.54 2.61
C VAL A 28 7.01 2.50 4.13
N SER A 29 7.01 3.66 4.78
CA SER A 29 6.75 3.73 6.22
C SER A 29 5.26 3.52 6.54
N ASP A 30 4.96 3.15 7.79
CA ASP A 30 3.57 3.07 8.27
C ASP A 30 2.85 4.43 8.13
N ALA A 31 3.55 5.53 8.37
CA ALA A 31 3.02 6.88 8.20
C ALA A 31 2.60 7.14 6.73
N GLN A 32 3.46 6.79 5.78
CA GLN A 32 3.15 6.93 4.35
C GLN A 32 1.95 6.06 3.94
N ALA A 33 1.90 4.82 4.41
CA ALA A 33 0.79 3.91 4.11
C ALA A 33 -0.54 4.41 4.69
N VAL A 34 -0.56 4.88 5.94
CA VAL A 34 -1.77 5.41 6.60
C VAL A 34 -2.21 6.72 5.96
N ASP A 35 -1.29 7.62 5.63
CA ASP A 35 -1.62 8.86 4.91
C ASP A 35 -2.22 8.57 3.53
N ALA A 36 -1.65 7.63 2.79
CA ALA A 36 -2.19 7.22 1.49
C ALA A 36 -3.62 6.65 1.60
N CYS A 37 -3.93 5.89 2.67
CA CYS A 37 -5.32 5.44 2.94
C CYS A 37 -6.28 6.63 3.11
N SER A 38 -5.85 7.65 3.84
CA SER A 38 -6.67 8.84 4.08
C SER A 38 -6.90 9.63 2.79
N ARG A 39 -5.85 9.88 2.02
CA ARG A 39 -5.95 10.56 0.71
C ARG A 39 -6.83 9.76 -0.27
N PHE A 40 -6.72 8.44 -0.27
CA PHE A 40 -7.56 7.59 -1.11
C PHE A 40 -9.04 7.66 -0.70
N LEU A 41 -9.32 7.63 0.61
CA LEU A 41 -10.67 7.83 1.13
C LEU A 41 -11.25 9.19 0.70
N ASP A 42 -10.45 10.26 0.81
CA ASP A 42 -10.88 11.62 0.47
C ASP A 42 -11.13 11.82 -1.02
N THR A 43 -10.36 11.15 -1.87
CA THR A 43 -10.49 11.26 -3.34
C THR A 43 -11.49 10.29 -3.93
N MET A 44 -11.41 9.02 -3.54
CA MET A 44 -12.16 7.94 -4.16
C MET A 44 -13.42 7.54 -3.38
N ARG A 45 -13.58 8.06 -2.15
CA ARG A 45 -14.69 7.71 -1.22
C ARG A 45 -14.72 6.22 -0.86
N VAL A 46 -13.56 5.58 -0.86
CA VAL A 46 -13.40 4.16 -0.51
C VAL A 46 -12.40 4.02 0.62
N LEU A 47 -12.82 3.38 1.71
CA LEU A 47 -11.95 3.08 2.83
C LEU A 47 -11.11 1.83 2.50
N VAL A 48 -9.80 1.96 2.57
CA VAL A 48 -8.84 0.88 2.32
C VAL A 48 -7.89 0.67 3.50
N GLU A 49 -7.38 -0.54 3.66
CA GLU A 49 -6.45 -0.88 4.73
C GLU A 49 -5.00 -0.48 4.43
N PRO A 50 -4.11 -0.37 5.43
CA PRO A 50 -2.72 0.06 5.23
C PRO A 50 -1.91 -0.78 4.24
N ALA A 51 -2.26 -2.04 4.01
CA ALA A 51 -1.65 -2.84 2.95
C ALA A 51 -1.87 -2.23 1.56
N CYS A 52 -3.11 -1.77 1.29
CA CYS A 52 -3.43 -1.02 0.08
C CYS A 52 -2.78 0.36 0.08
N GLY A 53 -2.76 1.02 1.25
CA GLY A 53 -2.07 2.29 1.43
C GLY A 53 -0.58 2.20 1.08
N ALA A 54 0.07 1.08 1.39
CA ALA A 54 1.47 0.85 1.01
C ALA A 54 1.66 0.81 -0.50
N SER A 55 0.76 0.14 -1.24
CA SER A 55 0.81 0.10 -2.71
C SER A 55 0.61 1.50 -3.32
N ILE A 56 -0.32 2.29 -2.78
CA ILE A 56 -0.58 3.66 -3.24
C ILE A 56 0.61 4.58 -2.91
N ALA A 57 1.13 4.51 -1.67
CA ALA A 57 2.24 5.31 -1.20
C ALA A 57 3.54 5.04 -1.96
N ALA A 58 3.72 3.85 -2.52
CA ALA A 58 4.89 3.50 -3.31
C ALA A 58 5.09 4.43 -4.52
N LEU A 59 4.02 4.94 -5.14
CA LEU A 59 4.08 5.90 -6.24
C LEU A 59 4.79 7.19 -5.83
N ASP A 60 4.45 7.72 -4.65
CA ASP A 60 5.00 8.97 -4.13
C ASP A 60 6.40 8.76 -3.51
N ALA A 61 6.60 7.62 -2.86
CA ALA A 61 7.86 7.31 -2.19
C ALA A 61 8.99 6.93 -3.16
N HIS A 62 8.64 6.39 -4.33
CA HIS A 62 9.61 5.90 -5.32
C HIS A 62 9.34 6.44 -6.74
N PRO A 63 9.23 7.77 -6.93
CA PRO A 63 8.79 8.36 -8.20
C PRO A 63 9.72 8.01 -9.37
N ALA A 64 11.02 7.89 -9.14
CA ALA A 64 11.98 7.52 -10.19
C ALA A 64 11.74 6.12 -10.77
N LEU A 65 11.28 5.18 -9.92
CA LEU A 65 10.93 3.83 -10.36
C LEU A 65 9.73 3.85 -11.31
N PHE A 66 8.71 4.66 -10.99
CA PHE A 66 7.47 4.73 -11.74
C PHE A 66 7.54 5.64 -12.97
N ALA A 67 8.46 6.61 -13.01
CA ALA A 67 8.63 7.55 -14.13
C ALA A 67 8.92 6.86 -15.48
N ARG A 68 9.45 5.65 -15.47
CA ARG A 68 9.72 4.86 -16.68
C ARG A 68 8.45 4.25 -17.31
N PHE A 69 7.32 4.27 -16.62
CA PHE A 69 6.06 3.68 -17.10
C PHE A 69 5.06 4.77 -17.50
N LYS A 70 4.41 4.59 -18.66
CA LYS A 70 3.37 5.52 -19.14
C LYS A 70 2.04 5.36 -18.37
N ALA A 71 1.74 4.16 -17.92
CA ALA A 71 0.47 3.82 -17.27
C ALA A 71 0.71 2.73 -16.20
N PRO A 72 1.20 3.09 -15.00
CA PRO A 72 1.33 2.14 -13.91
C PRO A 72 -0.07 1.71 -13.42
N LEU A 73 -0.23 0.41 -13.14
CA LEU A 73 -1.41 -0.15 -12.50
C LEU A 73 -1.14 -0.34 -11.02
N VAL A 74 -1.99 0.20 -10.17
CA VAL A 74 -1.93 0.01 -8.71
C VAL A 74 -3.06 -0.92 -8.28
N GLU A 75 -2.71 -2.03 -7.66
CA GLU A 75 -3.70 -2.93 -7.08
C GLU A 75 -4.14 -2.43 -5.71
N VAL A 76 -5.46 -2.28 -5.53
CA VAL A 76 -6.12 -1.87 -4.28
C VAL A 76 -7.16 -2.90 -3.92
N CYS A 77 -6.86 -3.75 -2.92
CA CYS A 77 -7.66 -4.93 -2.59
C CYS A 77 -8.93 -4.61 -1.82
N GLY A 78 -8.87 -3.68 -0.85
CA GLY A 78 -10.03 -3.32 -0.03
C GLY A 78 -9.70 -2.91 1.40
N GLY A 79 -10.71 -2.93 2.28
CA GLY A 79 -10.64 -2.37 3.62
C GLY A 79 -11.24 -3.24 4.72
N MET A 80 -11.28 -4.56 4.59
CA MET A 80 -11.88 -5.44 5.60
C MET A 80 -11.19 -5.30 6.98
N GLY A 81 -9.88 -5.06 7.01
CA GLY A 81 -9.08 -4.94 8.24
C GLY A 81 -9.09 -3.55 8.87
N VAL A 82 -9.86 -2.59 8.36
CA VAL A 82 -9.86 -1.20 8.82
C VAL A 82 -11.27 -0.65 9.02
N SER A 83 -11.43 0.22 10.01
CA SER A 83 -12.58 1.11 10.16
C SER A 83 -12.10 2.56 10.14
N LEU A 84 -13.02 3.51 9.92
CA LEU A 84 -12.70 4.93 9.96
C LEU A 84 -12.11 5.33 11.34
N ALA A 85 -12.70 4.82 12.43
CA ALA A 85 -12.19 5.07 13.78
C ALA A 85 -10.74 4.55 13.94
N ARG A 86 -10.43 3.39 13.37
CA ARG A 86 -9.10 2.80 13.43
C ARG A 86 -8.09 3.59 12.58
N LEU A 87 -8.49 4.03 11.40
CA LEU A 87 -7.66 4.88 10.55
C LEU A 87 -7.33 6.20 11.26
N THR A 88 -8.33 6.85 11.87
CA THR A 88 -8.16 8.08 12.64
C THR A 88 -7.21 7.88 13.84
N ALA A 89 -7.34 6.75 14.56
CA ALA A 89 -6.43 6.44 15.67
C ALA A 89 -4.98 6.30 15.18
N TRP A 90 -4.74 5.57 14.11
CA TRP A 90 -3.40 5.42 13.53
C TRP A 90 -2.81 6.75 13.04
N ARG A 91 -3.61 7.64 12.44
CA ARG A 91 -3.15 8.98 12.05
C ARG A 91 -2.62 9.74 13.26
N ARG A 92 -3.38 9.77 14.35
CA ARG A 92 -2.98 10.43 15.60
C ARG A 92 -1.70 9.82 16.18
N ASP A 93 -1.63 8.49 16.26
CA ASP A 93 -0.47 7.77 16.82
C ASP A 93 0.81 8.01 16.00
N LEU A 94 0.67 8.30 14.72
CA LEU A 94 1.77 8.58 13.77
C LEU A 94 2.03 10.08 13.59
N GLY A 95 1.29 10.97 14.26
CA GLY A 95 1.48 12.41 14.17
C GLY A 95 1.12 12.99 12.79
N LEU A 96 0.09 12.44 12.14
CA LEU A 96 -0.37 12.87 10.81
C LEU A 96 -1.54 13.86 10.84
N ASP A 97 -1.97 14.29 12.01
CA ASP A 97 -3.07 15.24 12.20
C ASP A 97 -2.56 16.66 12.37
#